data_885aafe46cfa384a8cd8efb7bac7d3b1
#
_entry.id   885aafe46cfa384a8cd8efb7bac7d3b1
#
_cell.length_a   1.000
_cell.length_b   1.000
_cell.length_c   1.000
_cell.angle_alpha   90.00
_cell.angle_beta   90.00
_cell.angle_gamma   90.00
#
_symmetry.space_group_name_H-M   'P 1'
#
loop_
_entity.id
_entity.type
_entity.pdbx_description
1 polymer ?
#
loop_
_entity_poly.entity_id
_entity_poly.type
_entity_poly.pdbx_seq_one_letter_code
_entity_poly.pdbx_strand_id
1 'polypeptide(L)'
;MEEINPWSSQPLVDVEKLFTDFGIETIENVLPMIPEVPSFMRRRIVIGHRDYQQIAGCISDKRPFHVLTGFMPSGHPHLGHLMVMKEVVWHVQQGGSGYVAIADREAHAVRGISWEKCDEFGKEYLACLCALGFEGKTYFQSRNNRLKDLAFEAATKVNFSELTAIYGFGADTELAHAESVITQVADILFPQVDSGPAPTVVPVGVDQDPHIRLARGIAHKMRMFTIEEREGYISVRSKNAPEAALNAVKSAFPHAKKYEGHVDIKGGTCTEVAARVREIERAHGGFAFYTPSSTYHIFMPGLTGGKMSSSIPESTISFHESDPVVRKKVMNGITGGRMTLEEQKRLGGEPDRCSLYL
;
A
#
# COMPACT_ATOMS: atom_id res chain seq x y z
N MET A 1 -0.39 16.82 17.54
CA MET A 1 0.17 15.89 16.54
C MET A 1 -0.45 16.29 15.21
N GLU A 2 0.37 16.62 14.22
CA GLU A 2 -0.15 16.80 12.86
C GLU A 2 -0.62 15.45 12.36
N GLU A 3 -1.92 15.32 12.11
CA GLU A 3 -2.50 14.10 11.58
C GLU A 3 -2.17 13.97 10.08
N ILE A 4 -1.71 12.81 9.66
CA ILE A 4 -1.57 12.51 8.23
C ILE A 4 -2.98 12.33 7.67
N ASN A 5 -3.44 13.28 6.85
CA ASN A 5 -4.75 13.21 6.23
C ASN A 5 -4.60 12.71 4.77
N PRO A 6 -5.11 11.51 4.42
CA PRO A 6 -5.00 10.94 3.09
C PRO A 6 -5.59 11.79 1.96
N TRP A 7 -6.52 12.68 2.28
CA TRP A 7 -7.20 13.54 1.32
C TRP A 7 -6.65 14.97 1.26
N SER A 8 -5.62 15.30 2.07
CA SER A 8 -5.02 16.63 2.05
C SER A 8 -3.99 16.79 0.94
N SER A 9 -3.94 18.00 0.34
CA SER A 9 -2.93 18.37 -0.65
C SER A 9 -1.74 19.10 0.00
N GLN A 10 -1.52 18.97 1.30
CA GLN A 10 -0.48 19.70 2.02
C GLN A 10 0.95 19.23 1.66
N PRO A 11 1.93 20.13 1.64
CA PRO A 11 3.29 19.78 1.28
C PRO A 11 4.00 19.02 2.39
N LEU A 12 4.93 18.16 1.96
CA LEU A 12 6.02 17.52 2.67
C LEU A 12 5.84 17.40 4.20
N VAL A 13 5.40 16.25 4.63
CA VAL A 13 5.62 15.76 5.99
C VAL A 13 7.13 15.74 6.23
N ASP A 14 7.58 16.26 7.36
CA ASP A 14 8.96 16.13 7.81
C ASP A 14 9.33 14.64 7.85
N VAL A 15 10.25 14.23 6.98
CA VAL A 15 10.61 12.82 6.79
C VAL A 15 11.13 12.20 8.10
N GLU A 16 11.81 12.99 8.95
CA GLU A 16 12.29 12.51 10.25
C GLU A 16 11.15 12.17 11.21
N LYS A 17 10.05 12.95 11.17
CA LYS A 17 8.85 12.64 11.97
C LYS A 17 8.15 11.36 11.51
N LEU A 18 8.22 10.99 10.23
CA LEU A 18 7.65 9.73 9.74
C LEU A 18 8.30 8.52 10.42
N PHE A 19 9.60 8.57 10.61
CA PHE A 19 10.35 7.47 11.24
C PHE A 19 10.15 7.43 12.75
N THR A 20 10.10 8.58 13.42
CA THR A 20 10.00 8.65 14.89
C THR A 20 8.59 8.42 15.40
N ASP A 21 7.59 9.06 14.78
CA ASP A 21 6.23 9.13 15.33
C ASP A 21 5.28 8.07 14.77
N PHE A 22 5.53 7.59 13.54
CA PHE A 22 4.63 6.67 12.86
C PHE A 22 5.15 5.23 12.76
N GLY A 23 6.38 4.96 13.24
CA GLY A 23 6.98 3.61 13.23
C GLY A 23 7.19 3.07 11.80
N ILE A 24 7.48 3.97 10.85
CA ILE A 24 7.95 3.64 9.51
C ILE A 24 9.46 3.40 9.63
N GLU A 25 9.96 2.32 9.06
CA GLU A 25 11.39 2.02 9.01
C GLU A 25 12.00 2.61 7.74
N THR A 26 13.28 3.03 7.83
CA THR A 26 14.01 3.52 6.64
C THR A 26 14.25 2.40 5.64
N ILE A 27 14.13 2.69 4.35
CA ILE A 27 14.32 1.70 3.27
C ILE A 27 15.75 1.13 3.27
N GLU A 28 16.74 1.88 3.72
CA GLU A 28 18.14 1.45 3.79
C GLU A 28 18.34 0.16 4.59
N ASN A 29 17.49 -0.09 5.58
CA ASN A 29 17.58 -1.30 6.41
C ASN A 29 17.37 -2.59 5.62
N VAL A 30 16.68 -2.53 4.49
CA VAL A 30 16.33 -3.71 3.68
C VAL A 30 17.07 -3.79 2.35
N LEU A 31 17.75 -2.71 1.91
CA LEU A 31 18.51 -2.72 0.65
C LEU A 31 19.53 -3.86 0.55
N PRO A 32 20.28 -4.23 1.62
CA PRO A 32 21.23 -5.34 1.56
C PRO A 32 20.58 -6.71 1.27
N MET A 33 19.27 -6.85 1.49
CA MET A 33 18.52 -8.09 1.25
C MET A 33 18.03 -8.21 -0.19
N ILE A 34 18.09 -7.13 -0.97
CA ILE A 34 17.56 -7.07 -2.35
C ILE A 34 18.72 -7.33 -3.32
N PRO A 35 18.66 -8.41 -4.14
CA PRO A 35 19.76 -8.75 -5.05
C PRO A 35 20.07 -7.66 -6.07
N GLU A 36 19.05 -7.05 -6.65
CA GLU A 36 19.15 -5.92 -7.58
C GLU A 36 18.33 -4.74 -7.08
N VAL A 37 18.99 -3.82 -6.38
CA VAL A 37 18.34 -2.63 -5.85
C VAL A 37 17.93 -1.69 -6.99
N PRO A 38 16.64 -1.38 -7.18
CA PRO A 38 16.19 -0.49 -8.25
C PRO A 38 16.62 0.96 -8.01
N SER A 39 16.69 1.74 -9.10
CA SER A 39 17.17 3.12 -9.04
C SER A 39 16.33 4.01 -8.11
N PHE A 40 15.03 3.80 -8.04
CA PHE A 40 14.15 4.59 -7.20
C PHE A 40 14.37 4.35 -5.68
N MET A 41 14.80 3.16 -5.27
CA MET A 41 15.21 2.91 -3.89
C MET A 41 16.61 3.49 -3.61
N ARG A 42 17.58 3.30 -4.53
CA ARG A 42 18.93 3.88 -4.39
C ARG A 42 18.94 5.41 -4.32
N ARG A 43 18.03 6.05 -5.06
CA ARG A 43 17.87 7.52 -5.08
C ARG A 43 16.98 8.05 -3.97
N ARG A 44 16.53 7.20 -3.04
CA ARG A 44 15.64 7.59 -1.93
C ARG A 44 14.33 8.22 -2.38
N ILE A 45 13.79 7.80 -3.51
CA ILE A 45 12.43 8.16 -3.91
C ILE A 45 11.45 7.33 -3.10
N VAL A 46 11.74 6.04 -2.91
CA VAL A 46 11.17 5.24 -1.83
C VAL A 46 12.05 5.46 -0.60
N ILE A 47 11.49 6.04 0.45
CA ILE A 47 12.20 6.49 1.65
C ILE A 47 12.03 5.54 2.84
N GLY A 48 10.93 4.81 2.92
CA GLY A 48 10.62 3.98 4.07
C GLY A 48 9.70 2.81 3.76
N HIS A 49 9.49 1.98 4.78
CA HIS A 49 8.67 0.78 4.67
C HIS A 49 8.03 0.36 6.00
N ARG A 50 7.04 -0.56 5.91
CA ARG A 50 6.56 -1.39 7.02
C ARG A 50 6.71 -2.86 6.66
N ASP A 51 7.47 -3.60 7.47
CA ASP A 51 7.68 -5.06 7.33
C ASP A 51 8.11 -5.51 5.91
N TYR A 52 8.84 -4.67 5.17
CA TYR A 52 9.28 -5.02 3.83
C TYR A 52 10.32 -6.15 3.82
N GLN A 53 10.94 -6.45 4.96
CA GLN A 53 11.88 -7.56 5.12
C GLN A 53 11.31 -8.89 4.62
N GLN A 54 10.01 -9.14 4.87
CA GLN A 54 9.35 -10.35 4.37
C GLN A 54 9.27 -10.40 2.84
N ILE A 55 9.11 -9.26 2.17
CA ILE A 55 9.10 -9.16 0.71
C ILE A 55 10.50 -9.29 0.15
N ALA A 56 11.48 -8.57 0.72
CA ALA A 56 12.89 -8.69 0.34
C ALA A 56 13.39 -10.15 0.46
N GLY A 57 12.98 -10.84 1.53
CA GLY A 57 13.24 -12.27 1.69
C GLY A 57 12.55 -13.13 0.62
N CYS A 58 11.32 -12.81 0.23
CA CYS A 58 10.64 -13.53 -0.86
C CYS A 58 11.36 -13.31 -2.21
N ILE A 59 11.82 -12.09 -2.49
CA ILE A 59 12.58 -11.77 -3.71
C ILE A 59 13.91 -12.56 -3.73
N SER A 60 14.66 -12.51 -2.63
CA SER A 60 15.94 -13.21 -2.49
C SER A 60 15.81 -14.73 -2.67
N ASP A 61 14.81 -15.31 -2.01
CA ASP A 61 14.58 -16.75 -1.97
C ASP A 61 13.72 -17.27 -3.13
N LYS A 62 13.25 -16.39 -4.03
CA LYS A 62 12.31 -16.68 -5.11
C LYS A 62 11.01 -17.34 -4.63
N ARG A 63 10.51 -16.90 -3.47
CA ARG A 63 9.24 -17.34 -2.90
C ARG A 63 8.08 -16.48 -3.38
N PRO A 64 6.85 -17.02 -3.48
CA PRO A 64 5.67 -16.27 -3.89
C PRO A 64 5.39 -15.07 -2.97
N PHE A 65 5.02 -13.95 -3.56
CA PHE A 65 4.48 -12.76 -2.88
C PHE A 65 3.53 -12.01 -3.81
N HIS A 66 2.77 -11.08 -3.28
CA HIS A 66 1.87 -10.23 -4.04
C HIS A 66 2.32 -8.77 -3.98
N VAL A 67 2.05 -8.02 -5.03
CA VAL A 67 2.13 -6.57 -5.04
C VAL A 67 0.81 -5.99 -5.47
N LEU A 68 0.30 -5.03 -4.71
CA LEU A 68 -0.94 -4.33 -5.03
C LEU A 68 -0.74 -2.83 -4.93
N THR A 69 -1.34 -2.11 -5.87
CA THR A 69 -1.61 -0.68 -5.72
C THR A 69 -3.01 -0.33 -6.23
N GLY A 70 -3.49 0.85 -5.86
CA GLY A 70 -4.76 1.39 -6.34
C GLY A 70 -4.58 2.77 -6.95
N PHE A 71 -5.38 3.08 -7.96
CA PHE A 71 -5.46 4.41 -8.56
C PHE A 71 -6.90 4.91 -8.53
N MET A 72 -7.10 6.07 -7.91
CA MET A 72 -8.38 6.78 -7.95
C MET A 72 -8.49 7.52 -9.28
N PRO A 73 -9.44 7.17 -10.19
CA PRO A 73 -9.56 7.75 -11.51
C PRO A 73 -10.26 9.13 -11.47
N SER A 74 -9.61 10.09 -10.81
CA SER A 74 -10.13 11.47 -10.63
C SER A 74 -9.71 12.44 -11.73
N GLY A 75 -8.94 11.98 -12.70
CA GLY A 75 -8.42 12.72 -13.84
C GLY A 75 -7.42 11.89 -14.62
N HIS A 76 -6.79 12.50 -15.64
CA HIS A 76 -5.79 11.82 -16.46
C HIS A 76 -4.55 11.39 -15.65
N PRO A 77 -3.94 10.23 -15.97
CA PRO A 77 -2.68 9.84 -15.36
C PRO A 77 -1.56 10.80 -15.75
N HIS A 78 -0.68 11.09 -14.81
CA HIS A 78 0.43 12.02 -14.96
C HIS A 78 1.71 11.50 -14.33
N LEU A 79 2.83 12.20 -14.49
CA LEU A 79 4.15 11.78 -14.01
C LEU A 79 4.17 11.43 -12.51
N GLY A 80 3.33 12.08 -11.69
CA GLY A 80 3.22 11.76 -10.25
C GLY A 80 2.79 10.31 -9.98
N HIS A 81 2.06 9.68 -10.90
CA HIS A 81 1.67 8.26 -10.79
C HIS A 81 2.75 7.30 -11.29
N LEU A 82 3.68 7.79 -12.12
CA LEU A 82 4.71 6.97 -12.76
C LEU A 82 5.59 6.23 -11.73
N MET A 83 5.85 6.86 -10.59
CA MET A 83 6.67 6.27 -9.54
C MET A 83 6.08 4.97 -9.01
N VAL A 84 4.81 5.02 -8.60
CA VAL A 84 4.07 3.85 -8.11
C VAL A 84 3.92 2.80 -9.21
N MET A 85 3.60 3.23 -10.45
CA MET A 85 3.50 2.33 -11.60
C MET A 85 4.81 1.56 -11.85
N LYS A 86 5.95 2.27 -11.86
CA LYS A 86 7.28 1.64 -12.02
C LYS A 86 7.62 0.70 -10.88
N GLU A 87 7.27 1.07 -9.66
CA GLU A 87 7.54 0.23 -8.48
C GLU A 87 6.74 -1.08 -8.54
N VAL A 88 5.47 -1.01 -8.92
CA VAL A 88 4.63 -2.21 -9.10
C VAL A 88 5.16 -3.10 -10.21
N VAL A 89 5.51 -2.52 -11.37
CA VAL A 89 6.10 -3.26 -12.50
C VAL A 89 7.39 -3.96 -12.08
N TRP A 90 8.25 -3.25 -11.34
CA TRP A 90 9.49 -3.84 -10.84
C TRP A 90 9.23 -5.02 -9.89
N HIS A 91 8.28 -4.93 -8.96
CA HIS A 91 7.94 -6.05 -8.08
C HIS A 91 7.42 -7.27 -8.86
N VAL A 92 6.63 -7.03 -9.91
CA VAL A 92 6.18 -8.12 -10.82
C VAL A 92 7.38 -8.77 -11.50
N GLN A 93 8.33 -7.99 -11.99
CA GLN A 93 9.57 -8.51 -12.59
C GLN A 93 10.43 -9.29 -11.59
N GLN A 94 10.32 -9.00 -10.29
CA GLN A 94 10.96 -9.79 -9.23
C GLN A 94 10.19 -11.06 -8.85
N GLY A 95 9.14 -11.42 -9.57
CA GLY A 95 8.34 -12.63 -9.37
C GLY A 95 7.07 -12.43 -8.51
N GLY A 96 6.72 -11.21 -8.18
CA GLY A 96 5.49 -10.88 -7.47
C GLY A 96 4.24 -11.03 -8.35
N SER A 97 3.15 -11.56 -7.80
CA SER A 97 1.84 -11.52 -8.48
C SER A 97 1.26 -10.11 -8.39
N GLY A 98 1.17 -9.41 -9.53
CA GLY A 98 0.73 -8.02 -9.62
C GLY A 98 -0.79 -7.86 -9.58
N TYR A 99 -1.23 -6.84 -8.83
CA TYR A 99 -2.63 -6.42 -8.76
C TYR A 99 -2.71 -4.91 -8.85
N VAL A 100 -3.65 -4.42 -9.67
CA VAL A 100 -3.98 -2.98 -9.75
C VAL A 100 -5.48 -2.79 -9.64
N ALA A 101 -5.89 -2.06 -8.61
CA ALA A 101 -7.26 -1.64 -8.38
C ALA A 101 -7.51 -0.26 -9.00
N ILE A 102 -8.58 -0.13 -9.78
CA ILE A 102 -9.12 1.18 -10.15
C ILE A 102 -10.21 1.53 -9.14
N ALA A 103 -9.93 2.51 -8.30
CA ALA A 103 -10.77 2.94 -7.18
C ALA A 103 -11.90 3.86 -7.66
N ASP A 104 -12.72 3.35 -8.59
CA ASP A 104 -13.83 4.07 -9.21
C ASP A 104 -14.97 4.35 -8.21
N ARG A 105 -15.17 3.50 -7.19
CA ARG A 105 -16.15 3.74 -6.11
C ARG A 105 -15.74 4.93 -5.26
N GLU A 106 -14.48 5.04 -4.91
CA GLU A 106 -13.94 6.17 -4.14
C GLU A 106 -14.01 7.47 -4.95
N ALA A 107 -13.58 7.43 -6.24
CA ALA A 107 -13.67 8.58 -7.13
C ALA A 107 -15.10 9.11 -7.26
N HIS A 108 -16.07 8.20 -7.38
CA HIS A 108 -17.48 8.55 -7.44
C HIS A 108 -17.99 9.14 -6.12
N ALA A 109 -17.74 8.45 -5.00
CA ALA A 109 -18.27 8.83 -3.69
C ALA A 109 -17.59 10.10 -3.12
N VAL A 110 -16.26 10.21 -3.20
CA VAL A 110 -15.49 11.27 -2.53
C VAL A 110 -15.27 12.48 -3.43
N ARG A 111 -15.20 12.28 -4.76
CA ARG A 111 -14.91 13.35 -5.72
C ARG A 111 -16.11 13.70 -6.63
N GLY A 112 -17.23 13.00 -6.51
CA GLY A 112 -18.41 13.23 -7.35
C GLY A 112 -18.19 12.96 -8.85
N ILE A 113 -17.19 12.14 -9.19
CA ILE A 113 -16.90 11.79 -10.59
C ILE A 113 -17.98 10.84 -11.12
N SER A 114 -18.50 11.09 -12.31
CA SER A 114 -19.49 10.18 -12.91
C SER A 114 -18.88 8.81 -13.24
N TRP A 115 -19.70 7.76 -13.25
CA TRP A 115 -19.24 6.40 -13.55
C TRP A 115 -18.59 6.30 -14.93
N GLU A 116 -19.11 7.03 -15.92
CA GLU A 116 -18.55 7.09 -17.27
C GLU A 116 -17.14 7.69 -17.26
N LYS A 117 -16.93 8.77 -16.51
CA LYS A 117 -15.61 9.40 -16.37
C LYS A 117 -14.66 8.53 -15.57
N CYS A 118 -15.12 7.85 -14.53
CA CYS A 118 -14.30 6.89 -13.81
C CYS A 118 -13.84 5.74 -14.72
N ASP A 119 -14.70 5.28 -15.63
CA ASP A 119 -14.37 4.23 -16.60
C ASP A 119 -13.35 4.73 -17.66
N GLU A 120 -13.56 5.93 -18.19
CA GLU A 120 -12.65 6.59 -19.15
C GLU A 120 -11.24 6.73 -18.55
N PHE A 121 -11.11 7.45 -17.44
CA PHE A 121 -9.83 7.66 -16.77
C PHE A 121 -9.20 6.34 -16.29
N GLY A 122 -10.00 5.44 -15.72
CA GLY A 122 -9.50 4.14 -15.27
C GLY A 122 -8.84 3.34 -16.41
N LYS A 123 -9.43 3.34 -17.60
CA LYS A 123 -8.83 2.70 -18.79
C LYS A 123 -7.51 3.34 -19.20
N GLU A 124 -7.37 4.66 -19.05
CA GLU A 124 -6.12 5.36 -19.33
C GLU A 124 -5.00 4.93 -18.36
N TYR A 125 -5.31 4.80 -17.05
CA TYR A 125 -4.35 4.25 -16.08
C TYR A 125 -3.90 2.85 -16.48
N LEU A 126 -4.83 1.99 -16.89
CA LEU A 126 -4.50 0.63 -17.31
C LEU A 126 -3.66 0.63 -18.60
N ALA A 127 -3.96 1.51 -19.56
CA ALA A 127 -3.16 1.65 -20.78
C ALA A 127 -1.72 2.08 -20.47
N CYS A 128 -1.53 3.03 -19.56
CA CYS A 128 -0.20 3.46 -19.10
C CYS A 128 0.57 2.31 -18.42
N LEU A 129 -0.08 1.54 -17.58
CA LEU A 129 0.52 0.35 -16.94
C LEU A 129 0.94 -0.70 -17.97
N CYS A 130 0.08 -1.00 -18.94
CA CYS A 130 0.41 -1.91 -20.05
C CYS A 130 1.62 -1.41 -20.84
N ALA A 131 1.68 -0.11 -21.15
CA ALA A 131 2.81 0.50 -21.85
C ALA A 131 4.13 0.42 -21.05
N LEU A 132 4.05 0.40 -19.72
CA LEU A 132 5.21 0.20 -18.83
C LEU A 132 5.60 -1.28 -18.66
N GLY A 133 4.86 -2.21 -19.27
CA GLY A 133 5.13 -3.65 -19.18
C GLY A 133 4.56 -4.32 -17.93
N PHE A 134 3.47 -3.80 -17.38
CA PHE A 134 2.78 -4.46 -16.28
C PHE A 134 2.13 -5.77 -16.74
N GLU A 135 2.49 -6.85 -16.09
CA GLU A 135 1.88 -8.17 -16.25
C GLU A 135 1.22 -8.59 -14.95
N GLY A 136 -0.11 -8.44 -14.87
CA GLY A 136 -0.84 -8.75 -13.66
C GLY A 136 -2.35 -8.62 -13.82
N LYS A 137 -3.05 -8.76 -12.71
CA LYS A 137 -4.51 -8.64 -12.66
C LYS A 137 -4.91 -7.19 -12.40
N THR A 138 -5.90 -6.72 -13.14
CA THR A 138 -6.48 -5.39 -12.97
C THR A 138 -7.99 -5.50 -12.78
N TYR A 139 -8.56 -4.62 -11.98
CA TYR A 139 -10.00 -4.59 -11.79
C TYR A 139 -10.49 -3.19 -11.40
N PHE A 140 -11.77 -2.93 -11.71
CA PHE A 140 -12.52 -1.81 -11.16
C PHE A 140 -13.24 -2.29 -9.90
N GLN A 141 -13.17 -1.53 -8.81
CA GLN A 141 -13.83 -1.86 -7.55
C GLN A 141 -15.33 -2.12 -7.74
N SER A 142 -16.00 -1.28 -8.55
CA SER A 142 -17.44 -1.40 -8.82
C SER A 142 -17.85 -2.72 -9.48
N ARG A 143 -16.94 -3.38 -10.21
CA ARG A 143 -17.19 -4.58 -11.00
C ARG A 143 -16.71 -5.87 -10.32
N ASN A 144 -16.07 -5.78 -9.15
CA ASN A 144 -15.52 -6.94 -8.45
C ASN A 144 -16.43 -7.34 -7.27
N ASN A 145 -17.30 -8.32 -7.47
CA ASN A 145 -18.21 -8.77 -6.43
C ASN A 145 -17.49 -9.47 -5.26
N ARG A 146 -16.41 -10.23 -5.52
CA ARG A 146 -15.62 -10.85 -4.44
C ARG A 146 -14.93 -9.82 -3.55
N LEU A 147 -14.55 -8.67 -4.12
CA LEU A 147 -14.03 -7.55 -3.34
C LEU A 147 -15.11 -6.96 -2.42
N LYS A 148 -16.35 -6.83 -2.92
CA LYS A 148 -17.48 -6.32 -2.12
C LYS A 148 -17.78 -7.24 -0.93
N ASP A 149 -17.76 -8.55 -1.15
CA ASP A 149 -17.96 -9.54 -0.08
C ASP A 149 -16.82 -9.44 0.96
N LEU A 150 -15.57 -9.31 0.50
CA LEU A 150 -14.42 -9.12 1.40
C LEU A 150 -14.51 -7.79 2.17
N ALA A 151 -14.97 -6.72 1.53
CA ALA A 151 -15.18 -5.43 2.20
C ALA A 151 -16.24 -5.54 3.30
N PHE A 152 -17.32 -6.27 3.05
CA PHE A 152 -18.35 -6.54 4.06
C PHE A 152 -17.78 -7.33 5.24
N GLU A 153 -17.00 -8.37 5.00
CA GLU A 153 -16.32 -9.13 6.05
C GLU A 153 -15.32 -8.25 6.86
N ALA A 154 -14.54 -7.40 6.16
CA ALA A 154 -13.63 -6.45 6.81
C ALA A 154 -14.39 -5.44 7.70
N ALA A 155 -15.55 -4.96 7.25
CA ALA A 155 -16.40 -4.04 8.01
C ALA A 155 -16.85 -4.63 9.36
N THR A 156 -16.98 -5.96 9.48
CA THR A 156 -17.31 -6.61 10.76
C THR A 156 -16.18 -6.52 11.80
N LYS A 157 -14.99 -6.06 11.42
CA LYS A 157 -13.78 -6.01 12.27
C LYS A 157 -13.37 -4.59 12.68
N VAL A 158 -14.14 -3.58 12.27
CA VAL A 158 -13.89 -2.17 12.59
C VAL A 158 -15.20 -1.52 13.04
N ASN A 159 -15.11 -0.58 13.96
CA ASN A 159 -16.25 0.22 14.39
C ASN A 159 -16.08 1.69 14.00
N PHE A 160 -17.16 2.46 14.06
CA PHE A 160 -17.15 3.86 13.65
C PHE A 160 -16.18 4.72 14.48
N SER A 161 -16.02 4.41 15.77
CA SER A 161 -15.05 5.12 16.63
C SER A 161 -13.61 4.93 16.19
N GLU A 162 -13.23 3.74 15.68
CA GLU A 162 -11.91 3.51 15.09
C GLU A 162 -11.72 4.37 13.82
N LEU A 163 -12.76 4.46 12.97
CA LEU A 163 -12.72 5.31 11.76
C LEU A 163 -12.64 6.79 12.13
N THR A 164 -13.38 7.23 13.13
CA THR A 164 -13.31 8.60 13.67
C THR A 164 -11.90 8.92 14.16
N ALA A 165 -11.28 8.02 14.92
CA ALA A 165 -9.93 8.22 15.46
C ALA A 165 -8.83 8.26 14.38
N ILE A 166 -9.02 7.56 13.26
CA ILE A 166 -8.01 7.46 12.18
C ILE A 166 -8.22 8.56 11.13
N TYR A 167 -9.47 8.89 10.79
CA TYR A 167 -9.81 9.74 9.64
C TYR A 167 -10.54 11.04 10.03
N GLY A 168 -10.84 11.24 11.30
CA GLY A 168 -11.60 12.40 11.76
C GLY A 168 -13.07 12.36 11.35
N PHE A 169 -13.65 11.19 11.06
CA PHE A 169 -15.06 11.06 10.66
C PHE A 169 -15.98 11.51 11.79
N GLY A 170 -16.97 12.34 11.46
CA GLY A 170 -17.99 12.86 12.35
C GLY A 170 -19.39 12.39 12.00
N ALA A 171 -20.39 12.91 12.71
CA ALA A 171 -21.80 12.55 12.51
C ALA A 171 -22.34 12.99 11.14
N ASP A 172 -21.71 13.95 10.50
CA ASP A 172 -22.00 14.51 9.18
C ASP A 172 -21.24 13.83 8.04
N THR A 173 -20.36 12.87 8.35
CA THR A 173 -19.62 12.13 7.34
C THR A 173 -20.57 11.18 6.58
N GLU A 174 -20.57 11.27 5.26
CA GLU A 174 -21.38 10.39 4.42
C GLU A 174 -20.92 8.93 4.55
N LEU A 175 -21.88 8.00 4.62
CA LEU A 175 -21.58 6.56 4.73
C LEU A 175 -20.70 6.05 3.58
N ALA A 176 -20.82 6.65 2.40
CA ALA A 176 -20.00 6.30 1.24
C ALA A 176 -18.50 6.55 1.46
N HIS A 177 -18.12 7.56 2.26
CA HIS A 177 -16.72 7.77 2.64
C HIS A 177 -16.21 6.64 3.54
N ALA A 178 -17.00 6.22 4.53
CA ALA A 178 -16.64 5.09 5.38
C ALA A 178 -16.54 3.78 4.56
N GLU A 179 -17.47 3.57 3.63
CA GLU A 179 -17.45 2.41 2.73
C GLU A 179 -16.22 2.42 1.79
N SER A 180 -15.80 3.59 1.31
CA SER A 180 -14.59 3.73 0.48
C SER A 180 -13.34 3.29 1.23
N VAL A 181 -13.20 3.68 2.50
CA VAL A 181 -12.09 3.25 3.36
C VAL A 181 -12.08 1.74 3.54
N ILE A 182 -13.22 1.12 3.82
CA ILE A 182 -13.33 -0.32 4.00
C ILE A 182 -13.07 -1.07 2.68
N THR A 183 -13.53 -0.52 1.55
CA THR A 183 -13.23 -1.08 0.23
C THR A 183 -11.73 -1.06 -0.05
N GLN A 184 -11.02 0.01 0.32
CA GLN A 184 -9.57 0.09 0.17
C GLN A 184 -8.83 -0.93 1.06
N VAL A 185 -9.32 -1.18 2.28
CA VAL A 185 -8.80 -2.26 3.13
C VAL A 185 -9.00 -3.61 2.43
N ALA A 186 -10.17 -3.83 1.84
CA ALA A 186 -10.43 -5.06 1.09
C ALA A 186 -9.51 -5.19 -0.12
N ASP A 187 -9.23 -4.10 -0.88
CA ASP A 187 -8.25 -4.12 -1.97
C ASP A 187 -6.89 -4.64 -1.48
N ILE A 188 -6.39 -4.11 -0.37
CA ILE A 188 -5.10 -4.47 0.21
C ILE A 188 -5.03 -5.97 0.55
N LEU A 189 -6.13 -6.57 0.98
CA LEU A 189 -6.21 -7.98 1.35
C LEU A 189 -6.62 -8.90 0.18
N PHE A 190 -7.20 -8.34 -0.89
CA PHE A 190 -7.78 -9.09 -2.00
C PHE A 190 -6.80 -10.04 -2.72
N PRO A 191 -5.52 -9.69 -2.97
CA PRO A 191 -4.57 -10.60 -3.58
C PRO A 191 -4.45 -11.94 -2.84
N GLN A 192 -4.50 -11.91 -1.51
CA GLN A 192 -4.40 -13.11 -0.68
C GLN A 192 -5.67 -13.96 -0.70
N VAL A 193 -6.83 -13.37 -1.00
CA VAL A 193 -8.09 -14.10 -1.20
C VAL A 193 -8.16 -14.70 -2.59
N ASP A 194 -7.67 -13.96 -3.59
CA ASP A 194 -7.77 -14.32 -4.99
C ASP A 194 -6.74 -15.37 -5.44
N SER A 195 -5.48 -15.22 -5.02
CA SER A 195 -4.37 -16.12 -5.39
C SER A 195 -3.81 -16.96 -4.24
N GLY A 196 -4.40 -16.83 -3.05
CA GLY A 196 -3.97 -17.54 -1.84
C GLY A 196 -3.06 -16.70 -0.94
N PRO A 197 -2.97 -17.04 0.36
CA PRO A 197 -2.19 -16.29 1.33
C PRO A 197 -0.70 -16.29 0.99
N ALA A 198 -0.15 -15.09 0.80
CA ALA A 198 1.28 -14.84 0.64
C ALA A 198 1.60 -13.41 1.15
N PRO A 199 2.86 -13.11 1.51
CA PRO A 199 3.26 -11.75 1.82
C PRO A 199 2.84 -10.79 0.71
N THR A 200 2.28 -9.64 1.08
CA THR A 200 1.75 -8.66 0.13
C THR A 200 2.39 -7.31 0.40
N VAL A 201 2.95 -6.66 -0.63
CA VAL A 201 3.47 -5.29 -0.54
C VAL A 201 2.53 -4.32 -1.23
N VAL A 202 2.37 -3.14 -0.62
CA VAL A 202 1.54 -2.05 -1.14
C VAL A 202 2.43 -0.81 -1.29
N PRO A 203 2.91 -0.51 -2.51
CA PRO A 203 3.59 0.74 -2.82
C PRO A 203 2.62 1.92 -2.76
N VAL A 204 2.91 2.90 -1.89
CA VAL A 204 2.03 4.05 -1.64
C VAL A 204 2.81 5.32 -1.33
N GLY A 205 2.12 6.47 -1.40
CA GLY A 205 2.60 7.70 -0.78
C GLY A 205 2.46 7.64 0.74
N VAL A 206 3.24 8.45 1.44
CA VAL A 206 3.21 8.51 2.91
C VAL A 206 1.85 8.89 3.50
N ASP A 207 1.04 9.63 2.74
CA ASP A 207 -0.34 10.01 3.11
C ASP A 207 -1.27 8.79 3.25
N GLN A 208 -0.94 7.67 2.64
CA GLN A 208 -1.73 6.44 2.68
C GLN A 208 -1.44 5.54 3.90
N ASP A 209 -0.50 5.93 4.79
CA ASP A 209 -0.18 5.15 5.98
C ASP A 209 -1.39 4.83 6.90
N PRO A 210 -2.36 5.74 7.11
CA PRO A 210 -3.56 5.41 7.88
C PRO A 210 -4.32 4.19 7.34
N HIS A 211 -4.46 4.08 6.02
CA HIS A 211 -5.11 2.92 5.37
C HIS A 211 -4.31 1.64 5.55
N ILE A 212 -2.98 1.72 5.42
CA ILE A 212 -2.09 0.57 5.65
C ILE A 212 -2.23 0.07 7.09
N ARG A 213 -2.20 0.96 8.08
CA ARG A 213 -2.35 0.59 9.50
C ARG A 213 -3.70 -0.05 9.78
N LEU A 214 -4.78 0.51 9.23
CA LEU A 214 -6.12 -0.07 9.38
C LEU A 214 -6.19 -1.46 8.75
N ALA A 215 -5.71 -1.63 7.52
CA ALA A 215 -5.70 -2.93 6.83
C ALA A 215 -4.89 -3.99 7.59
N ARG A 216 -3.74 -3.62 8.16
CA ARG A 216 -2.92 -4.49 9.02
C ARG A 216 -3.65 -4.95 10.27
N GLY A 217 -4.35 -4.01 10.94
CA GLY A 217 -5.17 -4.30 12.11
C GLY A 217 -6.33 -5.24 11.79
N ILE A 218 -7.04 -4.99 10.68
CA ILE A 218 -8.15 -5.84 10.23
C ILE A 218 -7.64 -7.23 9.80
N ALA A 219 -6.56 -7.31 9.03
CA ALA A 219 -5.93 -8.59 8.67
C ALA A 219 -5.64 -9.44 9.91
N HIS A 220 -5.08 -8.81 10.96
CA HIS A 220 -4.85 -9.48 12.23
C HIS A 220 -6.16 -9.93 12.90
N LYS A 221 -7.19 -9.06 12.94
CA LYS A 221 -8.50 -9.40 13.54
C LYS A 221 -9.21 -10.54 12.81
N MET A 222 -8.99 -10.70 11.50
CA MET A 222 -9.57 -11.76 10.66
C MET A 222 -8.85 -13.10 10.74
N ARG A 223 -7.71 -13.20 11.42
CA ARG A 223 -7.01 -14.48 11.69
C ARG A 223 -7.76 -15.29 12.76
N MET A 224 -7.81 -16.60 12.59
CA MET A 224 -8.34 -17.53 13.59
C MET A 224 -7.41 -17.70 14.78
N PHE A 225 -6.11 -17.56 14.56
CA PHE A 225 -5.09 -17.77 15.59
C PHE A 225 -4.16 -16.57 15.75
N THR A 226 -3.70 -16.35 16.98
CA THR A 226 -2.48 -15.58 17.28
C THR A 226 -1.36 -16.52 17.62
N ILE A 227 -0.13 -16.14 17.27
CA ILE A 227 1.07 -16.92 17.54
C ILE A 227 1.99 -16.04 18.38
N GLU A 228 2.38 -16.54 19.52
CA GLU A 228 3.21 -15.82 20.50
C GLU A 228 4.43 -16.66 20.82
N GLU A 229 5.61 -16.08 20.62
CA GLU A 229 6.86 -16.69 21.09
C GLU A 229 7.00 -16.48 22.58
N ARG A 230 7.26 -17.55 23.30
CA ARG A 230 7.45 -17.59 24.75
C ARG A 230 8.79 -18.24 25.09
N GLU A 231 9.26 -18.06 26.29
CA GLU A 231 10.49 -18.70 26.74
C GLU A 231 10.36 -20.22 26.68
N GLY A 232 11.07 -20.84 25.71
CA GLY A 232 11.12 -22.28 25.51
C GLY A 232 9.95 -22.93 24.77
N TYR A 233 8.97 -22.17 24.29
CA TYR A 233 7.87 -22.67 23.47
C TYR A 233 7.18 -21.59 22.64
N ILE A 234 6.36 -22.01 21.67
CA ILE A 234 5.51 -21.14 20.85
C ILE A 234 4.05 -21.42 21.20
N SER A 235 3.29 -20.41 21.59
CA SER A 235 1.88 -20.55 21.95
C SER A 235 1.00 -20.13 20.78
N VAL A 236 0.16 -21.03 20.29
CA VAL A 236 -0.86 -20.78 19.24
C VAL A 236 -2.21 -20.64 19.91
N ARG A 237 -2.71 -19.42 20.01
CA ARG A 237 -3.95 -19.08 20.71
C ARG A 237 -5.12 -18.92 19.75
N SER A 238 -6.22 -19.57 20.06
CA SER A 238 -7.49 -19.38 19.33
C SER A 238 -8.09 -18.01 19.67
N LYS A 239 -8.50 -17.28 18.64
CA LYS A 239 -9.40 -16.10 18.79
C LYS A 239 -10.85 -16.52 18.60
N ASN A 240 -11.12 -17.24 17.52
CA ASN A 240 -12.46 -17.70 17.12
C ASN A 240 -12.36 -18.98 16.27
N ALA A 241 -11.26 -19.73 16.40
CA ALA A 241 -11.07 -20.97 15.66
C ALA A 241 -12.05 -22.05 16.14
N PRO A 242 -12.65 -22.82 15.24
CA PRO A 242 -13.42 -24.00 15.62
C PRO A 242 -12.51 -25.04 16.32
N GLU A 243 -13.08 -25.82 17.22
CA GLU A 243 -12.34 -26.82 17.99
C GLU A 243 -11.59 -27.82 17.10
N ALA A 244 -12.14 -28.16 15.93
CA ALA A 244 -11.48 -28.98 14.92
C ALA A 244 -10.17 -28.39 14.42
N ALA A 245 -10.12 -27.07 14.20
CA ALA A 245 -8.90 -26.39 13.78
C ALA A 245 -7.84 -26.37 14.88
N LEU A 246 -8.24 -26.17 16.16
CA LEU A 246 -7.32 -26.22 17.29
C LEU A 246 -6.75 -27.65 17.48
N ASN A 247 -7.59 -28.67 17.28
CA ASN A 247 -7.15 -30.08 17.29
C ASN A 247 -6.17 -30.38 16.14
N ALA A 248 -6.41 -29.80 14.96
CA ALA A 248 -5.51 -29.94 13.82
C ALA A 248 -4.14 -29.29 14.09
N VAL A 249 -4.11 -28.13 14.75
CA VAL A 249 -2.86 -27.49 15.21
C VAL A 249 -2.11 -28.44 16.15
N LYS A 250 -2.79 -28.98 17.18
CA LYS A 250 -2.17 -29.94 18.11
C LYS A 250 -1.58 -31.16 17.39
N SER A 251 -2.30 -31.69 16.39
CA SER A 251 -1.88 -32.89 15.67
C SER A 251 -0.75 -32.65 14.67
N ALA A 252 -0.58 -31.40 14.23
CA ALA A 252 0.44 -31.03 13.24
C ALA A 252 1.86 -30.92 13.81
N PHE A 253 2.00 -30.86 15.13
CA PHE A 253 3.31 -30.69 15.78
C PHE A 253 3.59 -31.81 16.77
N PRO A 254 4.72 -32.51 16.62
CA PRO A 254 5.19 -33.45 17.62
C PRO A 254 5.36 -32.74 18.98
N HIS A 255 4.96 -33.41 20.06
CA HIS A 255 5.08 -32.90 21.42
C HIS A 255 4.26 -31.61 21.73
N ALA A 256 3.33 -31.21 20.87
CA ALA A 256 2.42 -30.11 21.16
C ALA A 256 1.46 -30.48 22.29
N LYS A 257 1.25 -29.55 23.22
CA LYS A 257 0.33 -29.71 24.35
C LYS A 257 -0.87 -28.77 24.14
N LYS A 258 -2.07 -29.35 24.06
CA LYS A 258 -3.32 -28.61 23.95
C LYS A 258 -3.86 -28.25 25.32
N TYR A 259 -4.36 -27.05 25.44
CA TYR A 259 -5.10 -26.50 26.57
C TYR A 259 -6.45 -25.92 26.07
N GLU A 260 -7.25 -25.42 26.98
CA GLU A 260 -8.44 -24.69 26.64
C GLU A 260 -8.06 -23.38 25.89
N GLY A 261 -8.45 -23.28 24.62
CA GLY A 261 -8.22 -22.10 23.78
C GLY A 261 -6.80 -21.93 23.23
N HIS A 262 -5.84 -22.79 23.50
CA HIS A 262 -4.50 -22.69 22.91
C HIS A 262 -3.74 -24.01 22.81
N VAL A 263 -2.68 -24.00 22.02
CA VAL A 263 -1.72 -25.11 21.87
C VAL A 263 -0.32 -24.56 22.05
N ASP A 264 0.44 -25.17 22.96
CA ASP A 264 1.86 -24.87 23.17
C ASP A 264 2.72 -25.87 22.41
N ILE A 265 3.67 -25.37 21.64
CA ILE A 265 4.54 -26.14 20.75
C ILE A 265 5.98 -25.96 21.22
N LYS A 266 6.66 -27.06 21.49
CA LYS A 266 8.08 -27.06 21.82
C LYS A 266 8.91 -27.39 20.59
N GLY A 267 9.92 -26.56 20.32
CA GLY A 267 10.81 -26.70 19.15
C GLY A 267 10.21 -26.09 17.87
N GLY A 268 11.05 -25.97 16.85
CA GLY A 268 10.74 -25.24 15.63
C GLY A 268 10.90 -23.71 15.78
N THR A 269 10.82 -23.02 14.66
CA THR A 269 10.85 -21.56 14.62
C THR A 269 9.43 -20.99 14.56
N CYS A 270 9.25 -19.76 15.04
CA CYS A 270 7.97 -19.04 14.94
C CYS A 270 7.48 -18.96 13.47
N THR A 271 8.39 -18.83 12.53
CA THR A 271 8.09 -18.79 11.09
C THR A 271 7.50 -20.09 10.58
N GLU A 272 8.10 -21.24 10.94
CA GLU A 272 7.63 -22.58 10.54
C GLU A 272 6.26 -22.87 11.16
N VAL A 273 6.09 -22.59 12.45
CA VAL A 273 4.81 -22.74 13.14
C VAL A 273 3.74 -21.85 12.49
N ALA A 274 4.08 -20.59 12.20
CA ALA A 274 3.14 -19.66 11.57
C ALA A 274 2.72 -20.12 10.17
N ALA A 275 3.64 -20.65 9.38
CA ALA A 275 3.31 -21.18 8.04
C ALA A 275 2.33 -22.36 8.15
N ARG A 276 2.64 -23.33 9.03
CA ARG A 276 1.77 -24.51 9.21
C ARG A 276 0.40 -24.16 9.79
N VAL A 277 0.34 -23.23 10.73
CA VAL A 277 -0.93 -22.74 11.30
C VAL A 277 -1.79 -22.03 10.23
N ARG A 278 -1.18 -21.29 9.29
CA ARG A 278 -1.94 -20.69 8.16
C ARG A 278 -2.55 -21.74 7.24
N GLU A 279 -1.83 -22.82 6.94
CA GLU A 279 -2.39 -23.94 6.16
C GLU A 279 -3.61 -24.55 6.86
N ILE A 280 -3.52 -24.77 8.16
CA ILE A 280 -4.62 -25.32 8.95
C ILE A 280 -5.79 -24.35 9.00
N GLU A 281 -5.53 -23.05 9.20
CA GLU A 281 -6.55 -21.99 9.18
C GLU A 281 -7.30 -22.00 7.83
N ARG A 282 -6.58 -22.09 6.71
CA ARG A 282 -7.17 -22.20 5.37
C ARG A 282 -8.03 -23.45 5.22
N ALA A 283 -7.55 -24.59 5.67
CA ALA A 283 -8.27 -25.86 5.58
C ALA A 283 -9.59 -25.85 6.37
N HIS A 284 -9.72 -24.95 7.36
CA HIS A 284 -10.92 -24.79 8.17
C HIS A 284 -11.72 -23.51 7.83
N GLY A 285 -11.53 -22.95 6.63
CA GLY A 285 -12.34 -21.83 6.11
C GLY A 285 -11.88 -20.45 6.56
N GLY A 286 -10.73 -20.32 7.20
CA GLY A 286 -10.15 -19.03 7.58
C GLY A 286 -9.38 -18.36 6.44
N PHE A 287 -9.20 -17.04 6.54
CA PHE A 287 -8.46 -16.26 5.55
C PHE A 287 -6.96 -16.47 5.60
N ALA A 288 -6.41 -16.76 6.78
CA ALA A 288 -4.97 -16.99 7.02
C ALA A 288 -4.06 -15.84 6.55
N PHE A 289 -4.52 -14.60 6.60
CA PHE A 289 -3.81 -13.44 6.08
C PHE A 289 -2.39 -13.29 6.65
N TYR A 290 -1.46 -12.97 5.75
CA TYR A 290 -0.23 -12.29 6.10
C TYR A 290 -0.54 -10.81 6.36
N THR A 291 0.13 -10.23 7.34
CA THR A 291 0.03 -8.79 7.57
C THR A 291 0.65 -8.06 6.38
N PRO A 292 -0.09 -7.14 5.71
CA PRO A 292 0.44 -6.42 4.56
C PRO A 292 1.68 -5.59 4.91
N SER A 293 2.66 -5.61 4.02
CA SER A 293 3.81 -4.70 4.00
C SER A 293 3.49 -3.47 3.16
N SER A 294 4.26 -2.41 3.33
CA SER A 294 4.20 -1.25 2.46
C SER A 294 5.58 -0.66 2.20
N THR A 295 5.71 0.02 1.08
CA THR A 295 6.80 0.96 0.78
C THR A 295 6.22 2.35 0.65
N TYR A 296 6.99 3.35 1.05
CA TYR A 296 6.57 4.75 1.06
C TYR A 296 7.48 5.58 0.17
N HIS A 297 6.90 6.23 -0.83
CA HIS A 297 7.62 7.15 -1.69
C HIS A 297 7.29 8.61 -1.35
N ILE A 298 8.24 9.49 -1.64
CA ILE A 298 8.04 10.93 -1.58
C ILE A 298 7.09 11.37 -2.69
N PHE A 299 6.38 12.47 -2.46
CA PHE A 299 5.56 13.05 -3.50
C PHE A 299 6.43 13.72 -4.57
N MET A 300 6.06 13.53 -5.83
CA MET A 300 6.65 14.30 -6.92
C MET A 300 6.18 15.75 -6.83
N PRO A 301 7.10 16.72 -6.75
CA PRO A 301 6.72 18.13 -6.76
C PRO A 301 6.06 18.53 -8.07
N GLY A 302 5.01 19.34 -7.98
CA GLY A 302 4.36 19.91 -9.16
C GLY A 302 5.21 21.00 -9.81
N LEU A 303 5.04 21.20 -11.11
CA LEU A 303 5.80 22.21 -11.88
C LEU A 303 5.62 23.64 -11.36
N THR A 304 4.49 23.90 -10.70
CA THR A 304 4.14 25.21 -10.10
C THR A 304 4.47 25.30 -8.60
N GLY A 305 5.13 24.29 -8.04
CA GLY A 305 5.35 24.11 -6.62
C GLY A 305 4.23 23.29 -5.94
N GLY A 306 4.48 22.82 -4.70
CA GLY A 306 3.57 21.94 -4.00
C GLY A 306 3.55 20.51 -4.57
N LYS A 307 2.53 19.71 -4.19
CA LYS A 307 2.32 18.34 -4.69
C LYS A 307 1.78 18.38 -6.12
N MET A 308 2.30 17.52 -7.01
CA MET A 308 1.71 17.30 -8.33
C MET A 308 0.29 16.73 -8.18
N SER A 309 -0.71 17.39 -8.76
CA SER A 309 -2.12 17.01 -8.56
C SER A 309 -2.93 17.18 -9.85
N SER A 310 -3.75 16.19 -10.17
CA SER A 310 -4.68 16.22 -11.33
C SER A 310 -5.67 17.39 -11.26
N SER A 311 -5.94 17.95 -10.08
CA SER A 311 -6.82 19.11 -9.90
C SER A 311 -6.18 20.44 -10.31
N ILE A 312 -4.86 20.46 -10.55
CA ILE A 312 -4.09 21.64 -10.99
C ILE A 312 -3.34 21.27 -12.26
N PRO A 313 -3.98 21.41 -13.46
CA PRO A 313 -3.40 20.95 -14.73
C PRO A 313 -2.02 21.53 -15.04
N GLU A 314 -1.75 22.77 -14.63
CA GLU A 314 -0.46 23.45 -14.83
C GLU A 314 0.67 22.84 -13.97
N SER A 315 0.32 22.16 -12.87
CA SER A 315 1.29 21.51 -11.98
C SER A 315 1.74 20.15 -12.50
N THR A 316 1.03 19.57 -13.48
CA THR A 316 1.21 18.18 -13.93
C THR A 316 1.73 18.12 -15.37
N ILE A 317 2.38 17.01 -15.70
CA ILE A 317 2.58 16.53 -17.06
C ILE A 317 1.78 15.25 -17.20
N SER A 318 0.68 15.31 -17.97
CA SER A 318 -0.13 14.15 -18.30
C SER A 318 0.50 13.36 -19.46
N PHE A 319 0.29 12.04 -19.47
CA PHE A 319 0.77 11.17 -20.54
C PHE A 319 0.05 11.40 -21.90
N HIS A 320 -1.05 12.14 -21.90
CA HIS A 320 -1.82 12.49 -23.11
C HIS A 320 -1.45 13.85 -23.72
N GLU A 321 -0.59 14.62 -23.05
CA GLU A 321 -0.24 15.95 -23.54
C GLU A 321 0.72 15.87 -24.73
N SER A 322 0.49 16.75 -25.71
CA SER A 322 1.38 16.87 -26.86
C SER A 322 2.70 17.53 -26.49
N ASP A 323 3.78 17.21 -27.22
CA ASP A 323 5.12 17.75 -26.99
C ASP A 323 5.17 19.28 -26.84
N PRO A 324 4.44 20.10 -27.65
CA PRO A 324 4.42 21.56 -27.48
C PRO A 324 3.85 21.98 -26.11
N VAL A 325 2.81 21.31 -25.63
CA VAL A 325 2.20 21.59 -24.31
C VAL A 325 3.15 21.24 -23.20
N VAL A 326 3.73 20.03 -23.24
CA VAL A 326 4.72 19.58 -22.27
C VAL A 326 5.91 20.54 -22.23
N ARG A 327 6.46 20.91 -23.40
CA ARG A 327 7.55 21.88 -23.51
C ARG A 327 7.21 23.21 -22.86
N LYS A 328 6.03 23.73 -23.10
CA LYS A 328 5.56 25.02 -22.51
C LYS A 328 5.50 24.91 -20.98
N LYS A 329 4.96 23.81 -20.44
CA LYS A 329 4.87 23.57 -18.99
C LYS A 329 6.25 23.46 -18.34
N VAL A 330 7.15 22.69 -18.93
CA VAL A 330 8.54 22.54 -18.46
C VAL A 330 9.27 23.87 -18.46
N MET A 331 9.14 24.67 -19.51
CA MET A 331 9.77 26.00 -19.59
C MET A 331 9.26 27.00 -18.56
N ASN A 332 8.02 26.84 -18.11
CA ASN A 332 7.40 27.70 -17.09
C ASN A 332 7.49 27.10 -15.67
N GLY A 333 8.02 25.88 -15.53
CA GLY A 333 8.14 25.20 -14.25
C GLY A 333 9.17 25.86 -13.33
N ILE A 334 9.01 25.62 -12.04
CA ILE A 334 9.97 26.08 -11.02
C ILE A 334 11.27 25.26 -11.16
N THR A 335 12.37 25.95 -11.43
CA THR A 335 13.68 25.35 -11.68
C THR A 335 14.68 25.55 -10.55
N GLY A 336 14.29 26.20 -9.45
CA GLY A 336 15.18 26.56 -8.35
C GLY A 336 16.19 27.65 -8.70
N GLY A 337 16.00 28.36 -9.82
CA GLY A 337 16.77 29.54 -10.17
C GLY A 337 16.45 30.73 -9.27
N ARG A 338 17.41 31.63 -9.08
CA ARG A 338 17.25 32.87 -8.31
C ARG A 338 16.54 33.93 -9.15
N MET A 339 15.98 34.94 -8.49
CA MET A 339 15.26 36.04 -9.13
C MET A 339 16.15 36.90 -10.03
N THR A 340 17.43 37.02 -9.69
CA THR A 340 18.40 37.82 -10.44
C THR A 340 19.64 36.99 -10.81
N LEU A 341 20.31 37.40 -11.90
CA LEU A 341 21.57 36.80 -12.34
C LEU A 341 22.70 36.99 -11.29
N GLU A 342 22.68 38.10 -10.60
CA GLU A 342 23.66 38.39 -9.54
C GLU A 342 23.49 37.47 -8.34
N GLU A 343 22.25 37.28 -7.89
CA GLU A 343 21.92 36.30 -6.84
C GLU A 343 22.30 34.89 -7.26
N GLN A 344 21.96 34.49 -8.52
CA GLN A 344 22.31 33.21 -9.06
C GLN A 344 23.82 32.94 -9.07
N LYS A 345 24.63 33.97 -9.42
CA LYS A 345 26.09 33.87 -9.42
C LYS A 345 26.68 33.81 -7.99
N ARG A 346 26.04 34.51 -7.05
CA ARG A 346 26.54 34.62 -5.66
C ARG A 346 26.15 33.39 -4.83
N LEU A 347 24.91 32.92 -4.94
CA LEU A 347 24.31 31.91 -4.04
C LEU A 347 24.13 30.52 -4.68
N GLY A 348 24.31 30.44 -6.00
CA GLY A 348 23.95 29.23 -6.76
C GLY A 348 22.45 29.04 -6.88
N GLY A 349 22.02 27.99 -7.58
CA GLY A 349 20.63 27.58 -7.64
C GLY A 349 20.21 26.75 -6.41
N GLU A 350 18.90 26.54 -6.31
CA GLU A 350 18.26 25.68 -5.29
C GLU A 350 17.72 24.41 -5.98
N PRO A 351 18.56 23.37 -6.21
CA PRO A 351 18.14 22.19 -6.99
C PRO A 351 16.96 21.47 -6.33
N ASP A 352 16.85 21.50 -5.00
CA ASP A 352 15.74 20.88 -4.25
C ASP A 352 14.38 21.55 -4.52
N ARG A 353 14.36 22.74 -5.15
CA ARG A 353 13.15 23.42 -5.61
C ARG A 353 12.81 23.12 -7.07
N CYS A 354 13.67 22.41 -7.78
CA CYS A 354 13.45 22.05 -9.18
C CYS A 354 12.62 20.76 -9.25
N SER A 355 11.36 20.89 -9.67
CA SER A 355 10.45 19.75 -9.81
C SER A 355 10.89 18.68 -10.82
N LEU A 356 11.83 19.01 -11.69
CA LEU A 356 12.36 18.11 -12.73
C LEU A 356 13.71 17.48 -12.36
N TYR A 357 14.32 17.91 -11.25
CA TYR A 357 15.60 17.38 -10.80
C TYR A 357 15.48 16.06 -10.02
N LEU A 358 14.34 15.86 -9.37
CA LEU A 358 13.99 14.65 -8.64
C LEU A 358 13.48 13.57 -9.60
#